data_f5ee8bf9da25f9bd28ac7a5cbd8e5380
#
_entry.id   f5ee8bf9da25f9bd28ac7a5cbd8e5380
#
_cell.length_a   1.000
_cell.length_b   1.000
_cell.length_c   1.000
_cell.angle_alpha   90.00
_cell.angle_beta   90.00
_cell.angle_gamma   90.00
#
_symmetry.space_group_name_H-M   'P 1'
#
loop_
_entity.id
_entity.type
_entity.pdbx_description
1 polymer ?
#
loop_
_entity_poly.entity_id
_entity_poly.type
_entity_poly.pdbx_seq_one_letter_code
_entity_poly.pdbx_strand_id
1 'polypeptide(L)'
;MFGKTEEKTVQPVKTKKKLSRADKKQIEAAIARANRTDKRPHENRQFLLILACILKAVDIHADLLRESAANVGNDHRLGAHEAPPAIVSVFLGEQLDDVLEQLLSTGNATHSLRGHKLHTGVKTLPDFTKDATDRNRTSPFAFTNNKFEFRMVGSRDSVTHSTVVINTIVAEAFADACDILEKAEDFDTALHDLTIQYISEHQKIIFGGNGYSEEWVEEAKRRGLPNLKSMVDAIPALVTDKSIRMFERFHVFNAAELHSRAEIKYESYNKAVNIEALTMIDMTVKQILPAVIEYTGTLSGIIQSLKAIDVAPTVQSELLRDIMSLLNEANAAVRVLRKMTAEASGIQDNEERAHYYHDHVMTAMDALRSPIDSLEMLVDKEVWPMPSYGDLMFEI
;
A
#
# COMPACT_ATOMS: atom_id res chain seq x y z
N MET A 1 42.70 -17.05 -37.54
CA MET A 1 42.32 -18.28 -36.80
C MET A 1 41.04 -17.97 -36.08
N PHE A 2 39.91 -18.35 -36.66
CA PHE A 2 38.59 -18.17 -36.03
C PHE A 2 38.22 -19.43 -35.28
N GLY A 3 38.05 -19.29 -33.95
CA GLY A 3 37.63 -20.40 -33.08
C GLY A 3 36.16 -20.71 -33.31
N LYS A 4 35.87 -21.99 -33.54
CA LYS A 4 34.51 -22.55 -33.64
C LYS A 4 33.82 -22.48 -32.27
N THR A 5 32.72 -21.75 -32.20
CA THR A 5 31.78 -21.77 -31.06
C THR A 5 30.96 -23.06 -31.14
N GLU A 6 31.07 -23.93 -30.11
CA GLU A 6 30.20 -25.09 -29.96
C GLU A 6 28.75 -24.69 -29.68
N GLU A 7 27.84 -25.00 -30.57
CA GLU A 7 26.41 -24.96 -30.36
C GLU A 7 26.00 -25.99 -29.28
N LYS A 8 25.65 -25.52 -28.10
CA LYS A 8 24.96 -26.34 -27.11
C LYS A 8 23.54 -26.61 -27.57
N THR A 9 23.29 -27.82 -28.01
CA THR A 9 21.96 -28.33 -28.37
C THR A 9 21.04 -28.26 -27.15
N VAL A 10 20.08 -27.33 -27.17
CA VAL A 10 19.00 -27.23 -26.16
C VAL A 10 18.08 -28.43 -26.35
N GLN A 11 18.01 -29.33 -25.36
CA GLN A 11 17.07 -30.44 -25.38
C GLN A 11 15.63 -29.87 -25.34
N PRO A 12 14.70 -30.47 -26.11
CA PRO A 12 13.32 -29.99 -26.14
C PRO A 12 12.65 -30.21 -24.77
N VAL A 13 12.08 -29.11 -24.23
CA VAL A 13 11.24 -29.11 -23.02
C VAL A 13 10.14 -30.17 -23.19
N LYS A 14 10.08 -31.13 -22.25
CA LYS A 14 9.07 -32.19 -22.22
C LYS A 14 7.69 -31.54 -22.29
N THR A 15 6.98 -31.75 -23.40
CA THR A 15 5.61 -31.30 -23.65
C THR A 15 4.71 -31.70 -22.48
N LYS A 16 4.12 -30.69 -21.82
CA LYS A 16 3.10 -30.90 -20.77
C LYS A 16 2.05 -31.87 -21.28
N LYS A 17 1.89 -32.99 -20.58
CA LYS A 17 0.85 -34.00 -20.88
C LYS A 17 -0.50 -33.32 -20.89
N LYS A 18 -1.19 -33.24 -22.02
CA LYS A 18 -2.54 -32.69 -22.09
C LYS A 18 -3.44 -33.50 -21.16
N LEU A 19 -4.07 -32.81 -20.20
CA LEU A 19 -5.06 -33.41 -19.30
C LEU A 19 -6.11 -34.18 -20.11
N SER A 20 -6.38 -35.40 -19.74
CA SER A 20 -7.42 -36.21 -20.36
C SER A 20 -8.80 -35.63 -20.10
N ARG A 21 -9.79 -36.00 -20.86
CA ARG A 21 -11.19 -35.60 -20.64
C ARG A 21 -11.70 -36.08 -19.28
N ALA A 22 -11.18 -37.20 -18.78
CA ALA A 22 -11.50 -37.73 -17.44
C ALA A 22 -10.89 -36.85 -16.33
N ASP A 23 -9.60 -36.44 -16.49
CA ASP A 23 -8.94 -35.55 -15.53
C ASP A 23 -9.63 -34.19 -15.43
N LYS A 24 -10.04 -33.61 -16.58
CA LYS A 24 -10.82 -32.37 -16.60
C LYS A 24 -12.15 -32.51 -15.86
N LYS A 25 -12.86 -33.62 -16.07
CA LYS A 25 -14.14 -33.90 -15.41
C LYS A 25 -13.97 -34.14 -13.90
N GLN A 26 -12.85 -34.72 -13.47
CA GLN A 26 -12.50 -34.87 -12.06
C GLN A 26 -12.17 -33.52 -11.42
N ILE A 27 -11.43 -32.65 -12.11
CA ILE A 27 -11.11 -31.29 -11.66
C ILE A 27 -12.38 -30.46 -11.57
N GLU A 28 -13.26 -30.49 -12.57
CA GLU A 28 -14.56 -29.83 -12.55
C GLU A 28 -15.47 -30.34 -11.40
N ALA A 29 -15.48 -31.66 -11.16
CA ALA A 29 -16.21 -32.25 -10.05
C ALA A 29 -15.61 -31.87 -8.69
N ALA A 30 -14.28 -31.75 -8.58
CA ALA A 30 -13.61 -31.28 -7.38
C ALA A 30 -13.90 -29.80 -7.11
N ILE A 31 -13.87 -28.95 -8.15
CA ILE A 31 -14.26 -27.54 -8.07
C ILE A 31 -15.73 -27.42 -7.68
N ALA A 32 -16.62 -28.21 -8.27
CA ALA A 32 -18.03 -28.21 -7.92
C ALA A 32 -18.31 -28.72 -6.50
N ARG A 33 -17.47 -29.62 -5.97
CA ARG A 33 -17.52 -30.05 -4.55
C ARG A 33 -16.98 -28.97 -3.61
N ALA A 34 -15.91 -28.27 -4.00
CA ALA A 34 -15.35 -27.16 -3.26
C ALA A 34 -16.32 -25.96 -3.19
N ASN A 35 -17.11 -25.75 -4.26
CA ASN A 35 -18.14 -24.71 -4.35
C ASN A 35 -19.48 -25.10 -3.69
N ARG A 36 -19.58 -26.24 -3.00
CA ARG A 36 -20.77 -26.55 -2.18
C ARG A 36 -20.76 -25.65 -0.95
N THR A 37 -21.49 -24.55 -1.06
CA THR A 37 -21.74 -23.53 -0.03
C THR A 37 -22.59 -24.01 1.16
N ASP A 38 -22.94 -25.29 1.22
CA ASP A 38 -23.85 -25.85 2.22
C ASP A 38 -23.17 -26.17 3.57
N LYS A 39 -21.83 -26.23 3.60
CA LYS A 39 -21.08 -26.46 4.85
C LYS A 39 -20.76 -25.14 5.51
N ARG A 40 -21.06 -25.04 6.80
CA ARG A 40 -20.64 -23.91 7.63
C ARG A 40 -19.12 -23.85 7.68
N PRO A 41 -18.50 -22.65 7.88
CA PRO A 41 -17.05 -22.51 7.92
C PRO A 41 -16.35 -23.50 8.85
N HIS A 42 -16.85 -23.72 10.07
CA HIS A 42 -16.27 -24.65 11.04
C HIS A 42 -16.33 -26.12 10.64
N GLU A 43 -17.20 -26.50 9.72
CA GLU A 43 -17.36 -27.88 9.23
C GLU A 43 -16.50 -28.15 7.98
N ASN A 44 -15.97 -27.10 7.35
CA ASN A 44 -15.23 -27.20 6.10
C ASN A 44 -13.71 -27.19 6.32
N ARG A 45 -13.13 -28.34 6.65
CA ARG A 45 -11.70 -28.50 6.91
C ARG A 45 -10.82 -28.03 5.75
N GLN A 46 -11.25 -28.25 4.49
CA GLN A 46 -10.51 -27.78 3.33
C GLN A 46 -10.46 -26.24 3.28
N PHE A 47 -11.58 -25.57 3.56
CA PHE A 47 -11.62 -24.11 3.63
C PHE A 47 -10.70 -23.59 4.73
N LEU A 48 -10.72 -24.23 5.92
CA LEU A 48 -9.87 -23.81 7.05
C LEU A 48 -8.38 -23.97 6.74
N LEU A 49 -7.98 -25.06 6.09
CA LEU A 49 -6.58 -25.22 5.65
C LEU A 49 -6.18 -24.15 4.62
N ILE A 50 -7.04 -23.89 3.62
CA ILE A 50 -6.77 -22.84 2.62
C ILE A 50 -6.64 -21.48 3.30
N LEU A 51 -7.51 -21.16 4.25
CA LEU A 51 -7.44 -19.95 5.05
C LEU A 51 -6.12 -19.87 5.83
N ALA A 52 -5.74 -20.94 6.52
CA ALA A 52 -4.50 -21.02 7.28
C ALA A 52 -3.25 -20.83 6.37
N CYS A 53 -3.25 -21.44 5.17
CA CYS A 53 -2.19 -21.22 4.18
C CYS A 53 -2.10 -19.76 3.70
N ILE A 54 -3.24 -19.10 3.52
CA ILE A 54 -3.26 -17.69 3.13
C ILE A 54 -2.73 -16.81 4.27
N LEU A 55 -3.10 -17.07 5.53
CA LEU A 55 -2.56 -16.36 6.68
C LEU A 55 -1.03 -16.52 6.78
N LYS A 56 -0.53 -17.76 6.63
CA LYS A 56 0.91 -18.04 6.58
C LYS A 56 1.60 -17.26 5.46
N ALA A 57 1.06 -17.31 4.24
CA ALA A 57 1.63 -16.65 3.09
C ALA A 57 1.75 -15.13 3.31
N VAL A 58 0.67 -14.49 3.79
CA VAL A 58 0.64 -13.05 4.01
C VAL A 58 1.53 -12.64 5.18
N ASP A 59 1.60 -13.42 6.27
CA ASP A 59 2.45 -13.12 7.42
C ASP A 59 3.94 -13.24 7.08
N ILE A 60 4.35 -14.33 6.43
CA ILE A 60 5.76 -14.56 6.07
C ILE A 60 6.25 -13.50 5.07
N HIS A 61 5.40 -13.12 4.11
CA HIS A 61 5.75 -12.23 3.01
C HIS A 61 5.06 -10.86 3.08
N ALA A 62 4.72 -10.38 4.27
CA ALA A 62 4.07 -9.08 4.46
C ALA A 62 4.89 -7.91 3.87
N ASP A 63 6.22 -7.98 4.01
CA ASP A 63 7.18 -7.04 3.44
C ASP A 63 7.15 -7.03 1.90
N LEU A 64 7.23 -8.21 1.27
CA LEU A 64 7.17 -8.35 -0.18
C LEU A 64 5.79 -7.98 -0.72
N LEU A 65 4.71 -8.29 0.01
CA LEU A 65 3.36 -7.90 -0.39
C LEU A 65 3.19 -6.37 -0.34
N ARG A 66 3.76 -5.69 0.69
CA ARG A 66 3.83 -4.23 0.74
C ARG A 66 4.67 -3.67 -0.41
N GLU A 67 5.82 -4.28 -0.71
CA GLU A 67 6.67 -3.88 -1.84
C GLU A 67 5.90 -3.94 -3.17
N SER A 68 5.04 -4.94 -3.35
CA SER A 68 4.26 -5.13 -4.58
C SER A 68 3.31 -3.99 -4.90
N ALA A 69 2.94 -3.18 -3.91
CA ALA A 69 2.10 -2.00 -4.04
C ALA A 69 2.89 -0.69 -3.84
N ALA A 70 4.23 -0.76 -3.78
CA ALA A 70 5.08 0.40 -3.54
C ALA A 70 5.29 1.21 -4.82
N ASN A 71 4.91 2.48 -4.78
CA ASN A 71 5.29 3.50 -5.75
C ASN A 71 5.23 4.89 -5.11
N VAL A 72 5.79 5.89 -5.79
CA VAL A 72 5.88 7.28 -5.30
C VAL A 72 4.50 7.83 -4.91
N GLY A 73 3.47 7.64 -5.75
CA GLY A 73 2.12 8.14 -5.46
C GLY A 73 1.48 7.45 -4.25
N ASN A 74 1.84 6.21 -3.96
CA ASN A 74 1.35 5.48 -2.81
C ASN A 74 2.01 5.93 -1.49
N ASP A 75 3.23 6.48 -1.54
CA ASP A 75 3.91 7.02 -0.38
C ASP A 75 3.18 8.24 0.19
N HIS A 76 2.57 9.06 -0.68
CA HIS A 76 1.72 10.18 -0.26
C HIS A 76 0.35 9.74 0.29
N ARG A 77 -0.09 8.52 0.00
CA ARG A 77 -1.41 8.01 0.35
C ARG A 77 -1.40 7.16 1.62
N LEU A 78 -0.46 6.21 1.75
CA LEU A 78 -0.39 5.27 2.86
C LEU A 78 0.11 5.95 4.14
N GLY A 79 -0.67 5.83 5.22
CA GLY A 79 -0.36 6.49 6.50
C GLY A 79 -0.67 7.99 6.53
N ALA A 80 -1.31 8.53 5.48
CA ALA A 80 -1.84 9.88 5.41
C ALA A 80 -3.36 9.90 5.70
N HIS A 81 -4.07 10.92 5.23
CA HIS A 81 -5.51 11.07 5.55
C HIS A 81 -6.43 10.08 4.84
N GLU A 82 -6.01 9.50 3.71
CA GLU A 82 -6.88 8.69 2.85
C GLU A 82 -6.72 7.17 3.04
N ALA A 83 -5.61 6.73 3.58
CA ALA A 83 -5.32 5.30 3.73
C ALA A 83 -4.61 5.00 5.06
N PRO A 84 -4.82 3.79 5.62
CA PRO A 84 -4.11 3.35 6.82
C PRO A 84 -2.61 3.24 6.56
N PRO A 85 -1.79 3.13 7.63
CA PRO A 85 -0.35 2.89 7.53
C PRO A 85 0.02 1.70 6.64
N ALA A 86 1.26 1.69 6.15
CA ALA A 86 1.80 0.67 5.25
C ALA A 86 2.08 -0.67 5.94
N ILE A 87 1.17 -1.08 6.82
CA ILE A 87 1.23 -2.35 7.57
C ILE A 87 0.26 -3.33 6.95
N VAL A 88 0.78 -4.45 6.46
CA VAL A 88 -0.07 -5.53 5.96
C VAL A 88 -0.68 -6.28 7.13
N SER A 89 -2.02 -6.35 7.18
CA SER A 89 -2.78 -7.15 8.13
C SER A 89 -3.99 -7.77 7.44
N VAL A 90 -4.52 -8.84 8.01
CA VAL A 90 -5.64 -9.60 7.45
C VAL A 90 -6.87 -9.39 8.31
N PHE A 91 -7.96 -8.96 7.68
CA PHE A 91 -9.28 -8.91 8.28
C PHE A 91 -10.10 -10.14 7.89
N LEU A 92 -10.66 -10.83 8.85
CA LEU A 92 -11.46 -12.04 8.61
C LEU A 92 -12.96 -11.84 8.92
N GLY A 93 -13.28 -10.95 9.83
CA GLY A 93 -14.63 -10.71 10.34
C GLY A 93 -15.01 -11.62 11.51
N GLU A 94 -15.99 -11.16 12.31
CA GLU A 94 -16.40 -11.77 13.59
C GLU A 94 -16.64 -13.29 13.50
N GLN A 95 -17.21 -13.77 12.39
CA GLN A 95 -17.54 -15.20 12.23
C GLN A 95 -16.29 -16.08 12.12
N LEU A 96 -15.29 -15.68 11.33
CA LEU A 96 -14.09 -16.47 11.16
C LEU A 96 -13.15 -16.28 12.37
N ASP A 97 -13.10 -15.10 12.96
CA ASP A 97 -12.33 -14.85 14.18
C ASP A 97 -12.81 -15.79 15.32
N ASP A 98 -14.12 -15.93 15.52
CA ASP A 98 -14.70 -16.88 16.47
C ASP A 98 -14.32 -18.33 16.16
N VAL A 99 -14.42 -18.76 14.89
CA VAL A 99 -14.02 -20.12 14.46
C VAL A 99 -12.55 -20.39 14.75
N LEU A 100 -11.67 -19.43 14.46
CA LEU A 100 -10.23 -19.57 14.71
C LEU A 100 -9.93 -19.60 16.23
N GLU A 101 -10.60 -18.79 17.03
CA GLU A 101 -10.46 -18.79 18.50
C GLU A 101 -10.89 -20.14 19.10
N GLN A 102 -12.00 -20.73 18.62
CA GLN A 102 -12.42 -22.08 19.01
C GLN A 102 -11.35 -23.12 18.66
N LEU A 103 -10.79 -23.09 17.45
CA LEU A 103 -9.72 -24.02 17.03
C LEU A 103 -8.48 -23.90 17.91
N LEU A 104 -8.05 -22.67 18.23
CA LEU A 104 -6.86 -22.43 19.04
C LEU A 104 -7.06 -22.80 20.52
N SER A 105 -8.26 -22.56 21.08
CA SER A 105 -8.55 -22.78 22.49
C SER A 105 -8.91 -24.22 22.84
N THR A 106 -9.68 -24.90 21.99
CA THR A 106 -10.24 -26.23 22.24
C THR A 106 -9.77 -27.31 21.28
N GLY A 107 -9.03 -26.94 20.25
CA GLY A 107 -8.65 -27.83 19.15
C GLY A 107 -9.79 -28.12 18.16
N ASN A 108 -11.01 -27.70 18.42
CA ASN A 108 -12.15 -27.98 17.55
C ASN A 108 -13.11 -26.80 17.47
N ALA A 109 -13.54 -26.44 16.29
CA ALA A 109 -14.62 -25.49 16.08
C ALA A 109 -15.96 -26.25 16.01
N THR A 110 -16.86 -25.93 16.94
CA THR A 110 -18.16 -26.64 17.10
C THR A 110 -19.34 -25.87 16.52
N HIS A 111 -19.18 -24.55 16.32
CA HIS A 111 -20.22 -23.68 15.78
C HIS A 111 -19.63 -22.51 15.00
N SER A 112 -20.47 -21.85 14.22
CA SER A 112 -20.19 -20.55 13.60
C SER A 112 -21.21 -19.55 14.06
N LEU A 113 -20.79 -18.32 14.34
CA LEU A 113 -21.69 -17.24 14.68
C LEU A 113 -22.69 -17.01 13.54
N ARG A 114 -23.98 -16.99 13.87
CA ARG A 114 -24.99 -16.47 12.96
C ARG A 114 -25.12 -14.98 13.28
N GLY A 115 -25.24 -14.15 12.23
CA GLY A 115 -25.43 -12.73 12.41
C GLY A 115 -26.48 -12.43 13.49
N HIS A 116 -26.11 -11.63 14.49
CA HIS A 116 -27.02 -11.23 15.56
C HIS A 116 -28.19 -10.46 14.99
N LYS A 117 -29.41 -10.71 15.49
CA LYS A 117 -30.56 -9.89 15.15
C LYS A 117 -30.37 -8.49 15.76
N LEU A 118 -30.37 -7.50 14.90
CA LEU A 118 -30.35 -6.11 15.32
C LEU A 118 -31.79 -5.71 15.70
N HIS A 119 -32.04 -5.55 16.97
CA HIS A 119 -33.29 -5.00 17.47
C HIS A 119 -33.21 -3.47 17.41
N THR A 120 -33.91 -2.88 16.49
CA THR A 120 -33.91 -1.40 16.30
C THR A 120 -34.62 -0.64 17.45
N GLY A 121 -35.32 -1.36 18.34
CA GLY A 121 -36.16 -0.74 19.37
C GLY A 121 -37.45 -0.07 18.84
N VAL A 122 -37.62 -0.03 17.54
CA VAL A 122 -38.79 0.57 16.85
C VAL A 122 -39.75 -0.56 16.48
N LYS A 123 -40.96 -0.54 17.08
CA LYS A 123 -41.96 -1.61 16.91
C LYS A 123 -42.47 -1.82 15.47
N THR A 124 -42.24 -0.84 14.59
CA THR A 124 -42.70 -0.86 13.19
C THR A 124 -41.62 -1.36 12.22
N LEU A 125 -40.38 -1.51 12.66
CA LEU A 125 -39.30 -2.04 11.85
C LEU A 125 -39.05 -3.51 12.16
N PRO A 126 -38.92 -4.39 11.14
CA PRO A 126 -38.56 -5.78 11.38
C PRO A 126 -37.14 -5.88 11.92
N ASP A 127 -36.88 -6.92 12.71
CA ASP A 127 -35.54 -7.27 13.11
C ASP A 127 -34.72 -7.67 11.90
N PHE A 128 -33.54 -7.07 11.73
CA PHE A 128 -32.59 -7.48 10.68
C PHE A 128 -31.53 -8.41 11.27
N THR A 129 -31.09 -9.34 10.48
CA THR A 129 -29.86 -10.07 10.79
C THR A 129 -28.69 -9.15 10.45
N LYS A 130 -27.84 -8.79 11.45
CA LYS A 130 -26.59 -8.09 11.21
C LYS A 130 -25.74 -8.95 10.28
N ASP A 131 -25.18 -8.35 9.23
CA ASP A 131 -24.23 -9.05 8.39
C ASP A 131 -22.97 -9.34 9.22
N ALA A 132 -22.66 -10.62 9.41
CA ALA A 132 -21.46 -11.05 10.14
C ALA A 132 -20.17 -10.87 9.35
N THR A 133 -20.28 -10.44 8.10
CA THR A 133 -19.14 -10.12 7.20
C THR A 133 -18.93 -8.62 7.10
N ASP A 134 -18.85 -7.94 8.25
CA ASP A 134 -18.66 -6.50 8.29
C ASP A 134 -17.44 -6.09 7.46
N ARG A 135 -17.61 -5.05 6.62
CA ARG A 135 -16.51 -4.50 5.82
C ARG A 135 -15.61 -3.65 6.71
N ASN A 136 -14.50 -4.18 7.14
CA ASN A 136 -13.43 -3.31 7.63
C ASN A 136 -12.79 -2.58 6.44
N ARG A 137 -13.13 -1.31 6.27
CA ARG A 137 -12.61 -0.47 5.17
C ARG A 137 -11.15 -0.08 5.39
N THR A 138 -10.62 -0.26 6.61
CA THR A 138 -9.26 0.11 6.97
C THR A 138 -8.27 -1.03 6.81
N SER A 139 -8.73 -2.27 6.57
CA SER A 139 -7.84 -3.40 6.36
C SER A 139 -7.27 -3.42 4.95
N PRO A 140 -5.94 -3.57 4.80
CA PRO A 140 -5.29 -3.68 3.50
C PRO A 140 -5.51 -5.03 2.81
N PHE A 141 -5.82 -6.10 3.57
CA PHE A 141 -6.10 -7.42 3.05
C PHE A 141 -7.30 -8.01 3.79
N ALA A 142 -8.45 -8.05 3.15
CA ALA A 142 -9.71 -8.37 3.79
C ALA A 142 -10.42 -9.56 3.16
N PHE A 143 -10.91 -10.48 4.00
CA PHE A 143 -11.85 -11.52 3.58
C PHE A 143 -13.26 -10.93 3.45
N THR A 144 -13.85 -11.04 2.27
CA THR A 144 -15.19 -10.54 1.97
C THR A 144 -16.07 -11.66 1.47
N ASN A 145 -16.68 -12.40 2.40
CA ASN A 145 -17.58 -13.52 2.18
C ASN A 145 -16.95 -14.77 1.55
N ASN A 146 -16.36 -14.67 0.36
CA ASN A 146 -15.85 -15.81 -0.41
C ASN A 146 -14.55 -15.51 -1.16
N LYS A 147 -13.94 -14.37 -0.89
CA LYS A 147 -12.70 -13.91 -1.54
C LYS A 147 -11.91 -13.03 -0.60
N PHE A 148 -10.61 -12.88 -0.89
CA PHE A 148 -9.77 -11.85 -0.31
C PHE A 148 -9.65 -10.66 -1.28
N GLU A 149 -9.58 -9.47 -0.71
CA GLU A 149 -9.34 -8.23 -1.43
C GLU A 149 -8.05 -7.60 -0.91
N PHE A 150 -7.05 -7.40 -1.78
CA PHE A 150 -5.87 -6.62 -1.47
C PHE A 150 -6.09 -5.17 -1.92
N ARG A 151 -6.00 -4.22 -0.99
CA ARG A 151 -6.48 -2.85 -1.15
C ARG A 151 -5.38 -1.79 -1.10
N MET A 152 -4.11 -2.19 -1.17
CA MET A 152 -2.98 -1.27 -1.08
C MET A 152 -2.58 -0.65 -2.42
N VAL A 153 -2.94 -1.26 -3.54
CA VAL A 153 -2.52 -0.80 -4.87
C VAL A 153 -3.12 0.58 -5.17
N GLY A 154 -2.29 1.51 -5.62
CA GLY A 154 -2.71 2.85 -6.02
C GLY A 154 -3.60 2.85 -7.27
N SER A 155 -4.46 3.86 -7.42
CA SER A 155 -5.44 3.94 -8.53
C SER A 155 -4.80 4.06 -9.91
N ARG A 156 -3.55 4.51 -10.01
CA ARG A 156 -2.78 4.64 -11.25
C ARG A 156 -1.87 3.46 -11.52
N ASP A 157 -1.80 2.50 -10.61
CA ASP A 157 -0.87 1.38 -10.70
C ASP A 157 -1.47 0.18 -11.39
N SER A 158 -0.59 -0.60 -12.03
CA SER A 158 -0.94 -1.92 -12.52
C SER A 158 -1.04 -2.89 -11.34
N VAL A 159 -2.12 -3.66 -11.29
CA VAL A 159 -2.30 -4.74 -10.31
C VAL A 159 -1.40 -5.96 -10.60
N THR A 160 -0.68 -5.96 -11.71
CA THR A 160 0.09 -7.12 -12.21
C THR A 160 1.11 -7.60 -11.19
N HIS A 161 1.93 -6.68 -10.63
CA HIS A 161 2.98 -7.06 -9.69
C HIS A 161 2.41 -7.65 -8.40
N SER A 162 1.41 -7.00 -7.81
CA SER A 162 0.71 -7.52 -6.62
C SER A 162 0.05 -8.88 -6.90
N THR A 163 -0.53 -9.07 -8.09
CA THR A 163 -1.12 -10.36 -8.49
C THR A 163 -0.07 -11.47 -8.59
N VAL A 164 1.11 -11.18 -9.17
CA VAL A 164 2.22 -12.14 -9.23
C VAL A 164 2.69 -12.50 -7.84
N VAL A 165 2.92 -11.52 -6.97
CA VAL A 165 3.36 -11.74 -5.59
C VAL A 165 2.34 -12.59 -4.83
N ILE A 166 1.06 -12.20 -4.79
CA ILE A 166 0.01 -12.92 -4.06
C ILE A 166 -0.07 -14.38 -4.51
N ASN A 167 -0.10 -14.62 -5.83
CA ASN A 167 -0.20 -15.98 -6.34
C ASN A 167 1.03 -16.83 -5.96
N THR A 168 2.23 -16.24 -5.97
CA THR A 168 3.47 -16.98 -5.69
C THR A 168 3.61 -17.30 -4.20
N ILE A 169 3.33 -16.33 -3.30
CA ILE A 169 3.40 -16.58 -1.84
C ILE A 169 2.35 -17.60 -1.38
N VAL A 170 1.15 -17.57 -1.97
CA VAL A 170 0.11 -18.56 -1.68
C VAL A 170 0.46 -19.93 -2.26
N ALA A 171 1.07 -19.99 -3.46
CA ALA A 171 1.56 -21.24 -4.02
C ALA A 171 2.66 -21.87 -3.14
N GLU A 172 3.54 -21.07 -2.54
CA GLU A 172 4.54 -21.55 -1.59
C GLU A 172 3.89 -22.19 -0.36
N ALA A 173 2.95 -21.48 0.27
CA ALA A 173 2.25 -22.02 1.45
C ALA A 173 1.47 -23.30 1.14
N PHE A 174 0.87 -23.41 -0.04
CA PHE A 174 0.21 -24.64 -0.48
C PHE A 174 1.19 -25.77 -0.76
N ALA A 175 2.32 -25.49 -1.41
CA ALA A 175 3.35 -26.51 -1.66
C ALA A 175 3.90 -27.06 -0.35
N ASP A 176 4.19 -26.20 0.63
CA ASP A 176 4.66 -26.62 1.95
C ASP A 176 3.61 -27.49 2.67
N ALA A 177 2.33 -27.11 2.58
CA ALA A 177 1.25 -27.93 3.15
C ALA A 177 1.13 -29.30 2.46
N CYS A 178 1.22 -29.33 1.12
CA CYS A 178 1.21 -30.58 0.36
C CYS A 178 2.40 -31.48 0.73
N ASP A 179 3.60 -30.93 0.86
CA ASP A 179 4.81 -31.69 1.24
C ASP A 179 4.68 -32.38 2.61
N ILE A 180 3.89 -31.82 3.53
CA ILE A 180 3.58 -32.39 4.85
C ILE A 180 2.47 -33.43 4.72
N LEU A 181 1.36 -33.09 4.06
CA LEU A 181 0.18 -33.95 4.00
C LEU A 181 0.36 -35.19 3.16
N GLU A 182 1.18 -35.14 2.08
CA GLU A 182 1.50 -36.31 1.25
C GLU A 182 2.32 -37.36 1.98
N LYS A 183 3.06 -37.00 3.04
CA LYS A 183 3.87 -37.90 3.85
C LYS A 183 3.15 -38.42 5.08
N ALA A 184 1.93 -37.96 5.34
CA ALA A 184 1.20 -38.30 6.53
C ALA A 184 0.58 -39.71 6.45
N GLU A 185 0.74 -40.51 7.52
CA GLU A 185 0.09 -41.82 7.62
C GLU A 185 -1.44 -41.69 7.83
N ASP A 186 -1.85 -40.72 8.64
CA ASP A 186 -3.25 -40.33 8.86
C ASP A 186 -3.47 -38.92 8.33
N PHE A 187 -4.08 -38.85 7.14
CA PHE A 187 -4.32 -37.58 6.45
C PHE A 187 -5.27 -36.64 7.21
N ASP A 188 -6.31 -37.19 7.83
CA ASP A 188 -7.34 -36.38 8.53
C ASP A 188 -6.77 -35.73 9.80
N THR A 189 -5.98 -36.47 10.55
CA THR A 189 -5.28 -35.94 11.74
C THR A 189 -4.21 -34.92 11.33
N ALA A 190 -3.38 -35.24 10.33
CA ALA A 190 -2.35 -34.34 9.85
C ALA A 190 -2.94 -33.01 9.30
N LEU A 191 -4.04 -33.08 8.56
CA LEU A 191 -4.76 -31.92 8.05
C LEU A 191 -5.26 -31.02 9.19
N HIS A 192 -5.81 -31.62 10.22
CA HIS A 192 -6.30 -30.90 11.39
C HIS A 192 -5.15 -30.22 12.16
N ASP A 193 -4.13 -30.96 12.48
CA ASP A 193 -2.96 -30.48 13.23
C ASP A 193 -2.22 -29.37 12.48
N LEU A 194 -2.00 -29.56 11.18
CA LEU A 194 -1.37 -28.56 10.32
C LEU A 194 -2.18 -27.26 10.25
N THR A 195 -3.51 -27.37 10.18
CA THR A 195 -4.40 -26.20 10.18
C THR A 195 -4.25 -25.39 11.47
N ILE A 196 -4.29 -26.05 12.62
CA ILE A 196 -4.11 -25.41 13.94
C ILE A 196 -2.72 -24.82 14.06
N GLN A 197 -1.69 -25.56 13.65
CA GLN A 197 -0.31 -25.08 13.68
C GLN A 197 -0.16 -23.77 12.90
N TYR A 198 -0.58 -23.74 11.62
CA TYR A 198 -0.45 -22.54 10.77
C TYR A 198 -1.25 -21.35 11.33
N ILE A 199 -2.46 -21.59 11.85
CA ILE A 199 -3.24 -20.51 12.50
C ILE A 199 -2.50 -19.98 13.71
N SER A 200 -2.00 -20.87 14.59
CA SER A 200 -1.29 -20.50 15.83
C SER A 200 -0.03 -19.68 15.54
N GLU A 201 0.78 -20.10 14.56
CA GLU A 201 2.04 -19.46 14.21
C GLU A 201 1.83 -18.08 13.54
N HIS A 202 0.74 -17.92 12.77
CA HIS A 202 0.50 -16.75 11.93
C HIS A 202 -0.68 -15.88 12.33
N GLN A 203 -1.32 -16.13 13.48
CA GLN A 203 -2.44 -15.30 13.98
C GLN A 203 -2.08 -13.83 14.21
N LYS A 204 -0.79 -13.52 14.41
CA LYS A 204 -0.32 -12.13 14.63
C LYS A 204 -0.65 -11.17 13.49
N ILE A 205 -0.88 -11.68 12.25
CA ILE A 205 -1.25 -10.88 11.09
C ILE A 205 -2.73 -10.49 11.10
N ILE A 206 -3.57 -11.17 11.91
CA ILE A 206 -5.02 -10.94 11.95
C ILE A 206 -5.30 -9.69 12.77
N PHE A 207 -6.05 -8.74 12.16
CA PHE A 207 -6.48 -7.53 12.83
C PHE A 207 -7.86 -7.07 12.35
N GLY A 208 -8.79 -6.94 13.28
CA GLY A 208 -10.17 -6.54 13.04
C GLY A 208 -10.51 -5.10 13.45
N GLY A 209 -9.55 -4.36 14.03
CA GLY A 209 -9.76 -3.02 14.57
C GLY A 209 -9.62 -1.89 13.54
N ASN A 210 -9.53 -0.65 14.05
CA ASN A 210 -9.33 0.54 13.24
C ASN A 210 -7.87 0.66 12.78
N GLY A 211 -7.60 0.43 11.50
CA GLY A 211 -6.27 0.52 10.90
C GLY A 211 -5.66 1.93 10.86
N TYR A 212 -6.45 2.99 11.09
CA TYR A 212 -5.94 4.37 11.12
C TYR A 212 -5.37 4.79 12.47
N SER A 213 -5.61 4.00 13.53
CA SER A 213 -5.24 4.42 14.87
C SER A 213 -3.73 4.27 15.14
N GLU A 214 -3.18 5.16 15.95
CA GLU A 214 -1.78 5.08 16.39
C GLU A 214 -1.54 3.84 17.27
N GLU A 215 -2.55 3.44 18.04
CA GLU A 215 -2.50 2.21 18.83
C GLU A 215 -2.28 0.98 17.96
N TRP A 216 -2.82 0.97 16.74
CA TRP A 216 -2.54 -0.10 15.78
C TRP A 216 -1.08 -0.12 15.34
N VAL A 217 -0.48 1.02 15.09
CA VAL A 217 0.93 1.11 14.70
C VAL A 217 1.84 0.54 15.79
N GLU A 218 1.58 0.89 17.06
CA GLU A 218 2.33 0.36 18.19
C GLU A 218 2.08 -1.15 18.41
N GLU A 219 0.85 -1.60 18.26
CA GLU A 219 0.49 -3.01 18.37
C GLU A 219 1.13 -3.84 17.25
N ALA A 220 1.12 -3.36 16.02
CA ALA A 220 1.77 -4.00 14.87
C ALA A 220 3.28 -4.14 15.08
N LYS A 221 3.93 -3.10 15.62
CA LYS A 221 5.34 -3.13 16.01
C LYS A 221 5.61 -4.19 17.09
N ARG A 222 4.74 -4.27 18.12
CA ARG A 222 4.82 -5.28 19.17
C ARG A 222 4.68 -6.71 18.62
N ARG A 223 3.82 -6.90 17.61
CA ARG A 223 3.64 -8.18 16.91
C ARG A 223 4.78 -8.49 15.92
N GLY A 224 5.71 -7.56 15.68
CA GLY A 224 6.80 -7.72 14.71
C GLY A 224 6.34 -7.63 13.26
N LEU A 225 5.24 -6.94 12.97
CA LEU A 225 4.77 -6.71 11.61
C LEU A 225 5.56 -5.55 10.97
N PRO A 226 5.99 -5.68 9.70
CA PRO A 226 6.73 -4.62 9.02
C PRO A 226 5.82 -3.41 8.72
N ASN A 227 6.38 -2.21 8.91
CA ASN A 227 5.77 -0.95 8.50
C ASN A 227 6.73 -0.23 7.54
N LEU A 228 6.70 -0.60 6.27
CA LEU A 228 7.55 -0.03 5.22
C LEU A 228 6.85 1.20 4.64
N LYS A 229 7.15 2.36 5.21
CA LYS A 229 6.41 3.60 4.94
C LYS A 229 6.59 4.11 3.52
N SER A 230 7.80 4.03 2.99
CA SER A 230 8.14 4.52 1.65
C SER A 230 8.37 3.40 0.63
N MET A 231 8.34 3.75 -0.65
CA MET A 231 8.76 2.85 -1.73
C MET A 231 10.23 2.47 -1.58
N VAL A 232 11.08 3.40 -1.16
CA VAL A 232 12.52 3.18 -0.97
C VAL A 232 12.77 2.14 0.11
N ASP A 233 12.04 2.22 1.24
CA ASP A 233 12.12 1.22 2.32
C ASP A 233 11.59 -0.16 1.90
N ALA A 234 10.66 -0.20 0.95
CA ALA A 234 10.00 -1.44 0.53
C ALA A 234 10.79 -2.23 -0.53
N ILE A 235 11.50 -1.56 -1.45
CA ILE A 235 12.22 -2.21 -2.55
C ILE A 235 13.16 -3.33 -2.09
N PRO A 236 13.93 -3.23 -0.99
CA PRO A 236 14.80 -4.31 -0.54
C PRO A 236 14.09 -5.64 -0.28
N ALA A 237 12.78 -5.63 0.04
CA ALA A 237 12.01 -6.85 0.25
C ALA A 237 11.96 -7.75 -1.00
N LEU A 238 12.10 -7.16 -2.19
CA LEU A 238 12.09 -7.89 -3.47
C LEU A 238 13.33 -8.79 -3.64
N VAL A 239 14.47 -8.38 -3.12
CA VAL A 239 15.78 -9.03 -3.31
C VAL A 239 16.31 -9.72 -2.05
N THR A 240 15.45 -9.95 -1.06
CA THR A 240 15.82 -10.79 0.10
C THR A 240 16.04 -12.23 -0.32
N ASP A 241 16.92 -12.96 0.38
CA ASP A 241 17.12 -14.39 0.16
C ASP A 241 15.82 -15.20 0.18
N LYS A 242 14.88 -14.79 1.03
CA LYS A 242 13.55 -15.38 1.15
C LYS A 242 12.77 -15.22 -0.17
N SER A 243 12.70 -14.01 -0.68
CA SER A 243 11.98 -13.69 -1.91
C SER A 243 12.62 -14.33 -3.13
N ILE A 244 13.95 -14.29 -3.25
CA ILE A 244 14.69 -14.92 -4.34
C ILE A 244 14.40 -16.42 -4.37
N ARG A 245 14.59 -17.13 -3.25
CA ARG A 245 14.35 -18.58 -3.19
C ARG A 245 12.91 -18.97 -3.55
N MET A 246 11.93 -18.18 -3.09
CA MET A 246 10.53 -18.40 -3.41
C MET A 246 10.27 -18.26 -4.91
N PHE A 247 10.69 -17.16 -5.53
CA PHE A 247 10.46 -16.93 -6.95
C PHE A 247 11.18 -17.93 -7.84
N GLU A 248 12.40 -18.34 -7.48
CA GLU A 248 13.16 -19.37 -8.18
C GLU A 248 12.51 -20.76 -8.05
N ARG A 249 12.01 -21.12 -6.84
CA ARG A 249 11.29 -22.39 -6.59
C ARG A 249 10.12 -22.58 -7.56
N PHE A 250 9.39 -21.49 -7.84
CA PHE A 250 8.22 -21.52 -8.72
C PHE A 250 8.50 -21.10 -10.17
N HIS A 251 9.76 -20.88 -10.52
CA HIS A 251 10.19 -20.46 -11.85
C HIS A 251 9.49 -19.20 -12.36
N VAL A 252 9.21 -18.25 -11.46
CA VAL A 252 8.57 -16.97 -11.78
C VAL A 252 9.62 -15.95 -12.16
N PHE A 253 10.63 -15.76 -11.30
CA PHE A 253 11.79 -14.91 -11.55
C PHE A 253 13.05 -15.57 -10.99
N ASN A 254 14.20 -15.28 -11.60
CA ASN A 254 15.52 -15.60 -11.04
C ASN A 254 16.13 -14.40 -10.32
N ALA A 255 17.23 -14.62 -9.58
CA ALA A 255 17.90 -13.57 -8.82
C ALA A 255 18.29 -12.36 -9.68
N ALA A 256 18.84 -12.56 -10.89
CA ALA A 256 19.26 -11.49 -11.77
C ALA A 256 18.07 -10.61 -12.23
N GLU A 257 16.93 -11.24 -12.51
CA GLU A 257 15.69 -10.51 -12.87
C GLU A 257 15.14 -9.70 -11.69
N LEU A 258 15.21 -10.23 -10.46
CA LEU A 258 14.74 -9.52 -9.26
C LEU A 258 15.63 -8.31 -8.95
N HIS A 259 16.96 -8.46 -9.01
CA HIS A 259 17.89 -7.35 -8.84
C HIS A 259 17.70 -6.27 -9.91
N SER A 260 17.53 -6.67 -11.18
CA SER A 260 17.24 -5.72 -12.26
C SER A 260 15.93 -4.95 -12.03
N ARG A 261 14.90 -5.62 -11.49
CA ARG A 261 13.62 -4.97 -11.13
C ARG A 261 13.77 -3.99 -9.98
N ALA A 262 14.55 -4.32 -8.96
CA ALA A 262 14.85 -3.42 -7.85
C ALA A 262 15.56 -2.16 -8.36
N GLU A 263 16.58 -2.30 -9.21
CA GLU A 263 17.27 -1.19 -9.87
C GLU A 263 16.32 -0.28 -10.66
N ILE A 264 15.43 -0.87 -11.48
CA ILE A 264 14.42 -0.12 -12.24
C ILE A 264 13.48 0.64 -11.32
N LYS A 265 13.10 0.06 -10.18
CA LYS A 265 12.23 0.72 -9.20
C LYS A 265 12.92 1.92 -8.54
N TYR A 266 14.17 1.78 -8.12
CA TYR A 266 14.96 2.91 -7.61
C TYR A 266 15.13 4.01 -8.67
N GLU A 267 15.46 3.65 -9.91
CA GLU A 267 15.55 4.62 -11.00
C GLU A 267 14.21 5.34 -11.25
N SER A 268 13.11 4.61 -11.21
CA SER A 268 11.77 5.17 -11.40
C SER A 268 11.40 6.14 -10.28
N TYR A 269 11.73 5.79 -9.02
CA TYR A 269 11.57 6.66 -7.86
C TYR A 269 12.35 7.96 -8.04
N ASN A 270 13.65 7.85 -8.35
CA ASN A 270 14.54 8.97 -8.57
C ASN A 270 14.02 9.93 -9.64
N LYS A 271 13.55 9.39 -10.77
CA LYS A 271 13.00 10.19 -11.87
C LYS A 271 11.71 10.90 -11.47
N ALA A 272 10.80 10.21 -10.78
CA ALA A 272 9.52 10.80 -10.39
C ALA A 272 9.71 11.94 -9.41
N VAL A 273 10.44 11.74 -8.30
CA VAL A 273 10.67 12.77 -7.29
C VAL A 273 11.48 13.94 -7.86
N ASN A 274 12.46 13.67 -8.74
CA ASN A 274 13.19 14.74 -9.43
C ASN A 274 12.27 15.61 -10.30
N ILE A 275 11.34 15.01 -11.05
CA ILE A 275 10.38 15.76 -11.88
C ILE A 275 9.46 16.60 -10.98
N GLU A 276 8.96 16.04 -9.90
CA GLU A 276 8.11 16.74 -8.94
C GLU A 276 8.85 17.95 -8.32
N ALA A 277 10.08 17.73 -7.83
CA ALA A 277 10.90 18.79 -7.25
C ALA A 277 11.20 19.92 -8.24
N LEU A 278 11.59 19.58 -9.48
CA LEU A 278 11.85 20.58 -10.53
C LEU A 278 10.57 21.33 -10.93
N THR A 279 9.44 20.67 -10.95
CA THR A 279 8.13 21.29 -11.22
C THR A 279 7.76 22.27 -10.12
N MET A 280 7.88 21.88 -8.84
CA MET A 280 7.66 22.78 -7.70
C MET A 280 8.54 24.03 -7.76
N ILE A 281 9.83 23.85 -8.08
CA ILE A 281 10.76 24.98 -8.24
C ILE A 281 10.31 25.90 -9.37
N ASP A 282 9.94 25.34 -10.52
CA ASP A 282 9.53 26.12 -11.71
C ASP A 282 8.24 26.91 -11.43
N MET A 283 7.23 26.27 -10.87
CA MET A 283 5.97 26.91 -10.51
C MET A 283 6.18 28.02 -9.46
N THR A 284 6.94 27.74 -8.43
CA THR A 284 7.24 28.74 -7.39
C THR A 284 7.91 29.96 -7.96
N VAL A 285 8.96 29.78 -8.75
CA VAL A 285 9.79 30.90 -9.22
C VAL A 285 9.16 31.67 -10.36
N LYS A 286 8.45 31.02 -11.26
CA LYS A 286 7.90 31.65 -12.46
C LYS A 286 6.44 32.12 -12.32
N GLN A 287 5.70 31.58 -11.37
CA GLN A 287 4.29 31.85 -11.21
C GLN A 287 3.97 32.44 -9.84
N ILE A 288 4.25 31.69 -8.75
CA ILE A 288 3.80 32.05 -7.41
C ILE A 288 4.53 33.28 -6.87
N LEU A 289 5.87 33.27 -6.82
CA LEU A 289 6.62 34.44 -6.31
C LEU A 289 6.32 35.73 -7.08
N PRO A 290 6.26 35.73 -8.44
CA PRO A 290 5.86 36.93 -9.19
C PRO A 290 4.46 37.43 -8.84
N ALA A 291 3.47 36.56 -8.75
CA ALA A 291 2.10 36.92 -8.39
C ALA A 291 2.02 37.54 -6.98
N VAL A 292 2.69 36.93 -6.01
CA VAL A 292 2.73 37.47 -4.64
C VAL A 292 3.43 38.81 -4.57
N ILE A 293 4.54 39.00 -5.34
CA ILE A 293 5.25 40.30 -5.42
C ILE A 293 4.33 41.36 -6.03
N GLU A 294 3.56 41.06 -7.06
CA GLU A 294 2.60 41.99 -7.66
C GLU A 294 1.52 42.40 -6.65
N TYR A 295 0.97 41.42 -5.89
CA TYR A 295 -0.02 41.70 -4.85
C TYR A 295 0.54 42.57 -3.72
N THR A 296 1.80 42.35 -3.28
CA THR A 296 2.45 43.21 -2.30
C THR A 296 2.62 44.63 -2.81
N GLY A 297 2.87 44.85 -4.10
CA GLY A 297 2.88 46.15 -4.74
C GLY A 297 1.53 46.85 -4.67
N THR A 298 0.44 46.14 -4.94
CA THR A 298 -0.95 46.64 -4.83
C THR A 298 -1.27 47.06 -3.39
N LEU A 299 -0.97 46.19 -2.40
CA LEU A 299 -1.18 46.53 -0.98
C LEU A 299 -0.37 47.74 -0.54
N SER A 300 0.89 47.84 -0.97
CA SER A 300 1.75 48.98 -0.67
C SER A 300 1.19 50.28 -1.23
N GLY A 301 0.63 50.29 -2.45
CA GLY A 301 -0.05 51.42 -3.04
C GLY A 301 -1.30 51.86 -2.27
N ILE A 302 -2.12 50.91 -1.83
CA ILE A 302 -3.29 51.14 -1.00
C ILE A 302 -2.89 51.77 0.34
N ILE A 303 -1.87 51.23 1.00
CA ILE A 303 -1.32 51.77 2.26
C ILE A 303 -0.87 53.22 2.11
N GLN A 304 -0.15 53.55 1.05
CA GLN A 304 0.30 54.91 0.77
C GLN A 304 -0.88 55.87 0.53
N SER A 305 -1.87 55.42 -0.25
CA SER A 305 -3.08 56.24 -0.55
C SER A 305 -3.90 56.51 0.70
N LEU A 306 -4.09 55.54 1.60
CA LEU A 306 -4.79 55.71 2.87
C LEU A 306 -4.07 56.70 3.81
N LYS A 307 -2.75 56.58 3.90
CA LYS A 307 -1.92 57.51 4.69
C LYS A 307 -1.97 58.94 4.16
N ALA A 308 -2.06 59.14 2.83
CA ALA A 308 -2.15 60.45 2.22
C ALA A 308 -3.46 61.22 2.58
N ILE A 309 -4.48 60.52 3.04
CA ILE A 309 -5.77 61.10 3.48
C ILE A 309 -5.99 60.93 5.00
N ASP A 310 -4.91 60.74 5.77
CA ASP A 310 -4.90 60.58 7.24
C ASP A 310 -5.76 59.38 7.75
N VAL A 311 -5.93 58.32 6.95
CA VAL A 311 -6.60 57.08 7.39
C VAL A 311 -5.53 56.04 7.74
N ALA A 312 -5.62 55.44 8.90
CA ALA A 312 -4.71 54.41 9.37
C ALA A 312 -4.92 53.07 8.63
N PRO A 313 -3.97 52.58 7.84
CA PRO A 313 -4.09 51.34 7.09
C PRO A 313 -3.69 50.12 7.93
N THR A 314 -4.34 49.89 9.07
CA THR A 314 -3.92 48.86 10.04
C THR A 314 -3.99 47.47 9.43
N VAL A 315 -5.15 47.05 8.91
CA VAL A 315 -5.37 45.71 8.32
C VAL A 315 -4.44 45.45 7.14
N GLN A 316 -4.31 46.43 6.24
CA GLN A 316 -3.44 46.28 5.04
C GLN A 316 -1.96 46.18 5.42
N SER A 317 -1.54 46.86 6.49
CA SER A 317 -0.16 46.82 6.97
C SER A 317 0.18 45.53 7.70
N GLU A 318 -0.79 44.93 8.39
CA GLU A 318 -0.66 43.60 9.00
C GLU A 318 -0.56 42.51 7.90
N LEU A 319 -1.53 42.53 6.98
CA LEU A 319 -1.54 41.58 5.84
C LEU A 319 -0.26 41.65 5.02
N LEU A 320 0.24 42.85 4.71
CA LEU A 320 1.49 43.02 3.97
C LEU A 320 2.69 42.45 4.72
N ARG A 321 2.76 42.62 6.05
CA ARG A 321 3.86 42.03 6.86
C ARG A 321 3.83 40.50 6.86
N ASP A 322 2.65 39.92 7.00
CA ASP A 322 2.48 38.46 7.03
C ASP A 322 2.86 37.87 5.68
N ILE A 323 2.37 38.44 4.58
CA ILE A 323 2.75 38.03 3.23
C ILE A 323 4.25 38.15 2.98
N MET A 324 4.88 39.26 3.39
CA MET A 324 6.32 39.45 3.23
C MET A 324 7.15 38.43 4.02
N SER A 325 6.70 38.02 5.22
CA SER A 325 7.35 36.96 5.99
C SER A 325 7.32 35.64 5.23
N LEU A 326 6.13 35.22 4.82
CA LEU A 326 5.93 33.96 4.07
C LEU A 326 6.64 33.97 2.71
N LEU A 327 6.67 35.10 2.02
CA LEU A 327 7.39 35.25 0.75
C LEU A 327 8.91 35.05 0.94
N ASN A 328 9.48 35.58 2.02
CA ASN A 328 10.89 35.37 2.34
C ASN A 328 11.17 33.91 2.70
N GLU A 329 10.30 33.28 3.48
CA GLU A 329 10.40 31.86 3.82
C GLU A 329 10.33 30.98 2.57
N ALA A 330 9.35 31.21 1.69
CA ALA A 330 9.23 30.49 0.41
C ALA A 330 10.46 30.65 -0.50
N ASN A 331 11.00 31.90 -0.57
CA ASN A 331 12.22 32.13 -1.35
C ASN A 331 13.47 31.48 -0.75
N ALA A 332 13.56 31.37 0.56
CA ALA A 332 14.63 30.61 1.23
C ALA A 332 14.48 29.11 0.98
N ALA A 333 13.26 28.57 1.13
CA ALA A 333 12.95 27.16 0.94
C ALA A 333 13.21 26.69 -0.50
N VAL A 334 12.84 27.48 -1.53
CA VAL A 334 13.09 27.10 -2.92
C VAL A 334 14.60 27.04 -3.25
N ARG A 335 15.41 27.85 -2.58
CA ARG A 335 16.89 27.78 -2.74
C ARG A 335 17.43 26.49 -2.12
N VAL A 336 16.91 26.08 -0.98
CA VAL A 336 17.28 24.81 -0.35
C VAL A 336 16.86 23.64 -1.24
N LEU A 337 15.63 23.62 -1.74
CA LEU A 337 15.15 22.57 -2.64
C LEU A 337 16.02 22.45 -3.90
N ARG A 338 16.38 23.58 -4.53
CA ARG A 338 17.30 23.59 -5.68
C ARG A 338 18.65 22.95 -5.36
N LYS A 339 19.21 23.28 -4.20
CA LYS A 339 20.49 22.73 -3.76
C LYS A 339 20.38 21.22 -3.55
N MET A 340 19.38 20.73 -2.80
CA MET A 340 19.19 19.31 -2.53
C MET A 340 18.95 18.51 -3.84
N THR A 341 18.13 19.03 -4.75
CA THR A 341 17.87 18.40 -6.05
C THR A 341 19.14 18.30 -6.91
N ALA A 342 19.99 19.33 -6.89
CA ALA A 342 21.26 19.30 -7.60
C ALA A 342 22.27 18.29 -6.97
N GLU A 343 22.35 18.21 -5.66
CA GLU A 343 23.17 17.23 -4.94
C GLU A 343 22.71 15.80 -5.22
N ALA A 344 21.39 15.53 -5.17
CA ALA A 344 20.80 14.24 -5.53
C ALA A 344 21.20 13.78 -6.94
N SER A 345 21.18 14.70 -7.90
CA SER A 345 21.55 14.41 -9.30
C SER A 345 23.02 14.03 -9.47
N GLY A 346 23.89 14.36 -8.52
CA GLY A 346 25.31 14.01 -8.51
C GLY A 346 25.62 12.58 -8.01
N ILE A 347 24.70 11.96 -7.30
CA ILE A 347 24.85 10.61 -6.73
C ILE A 347 24.73 9.59 -7.88
N GLN A 348 25.69 8.67 -8.02
CA GLN A 348 25.72 7.72 -9.13
C GLN A 348 24.92 6.45 -8.85
N ASP A 349 24.98 5.96 -7.62
CA ASP A 349 24.24 4.77 -7.19
C ASP A 349 22.74 5.08 -7.08
N ASN A 350 21.89 4.22 -7.64
CA ASN A 350 20.46 4.47 -7.72
C ASN A 350 19.76 4.30 -6.36
N GLU A 351 20.20 3.37 -5.53
CA GLU A 351 19.66 3.14 -4.19
C GLU A 351 20.03 4.30 -3.25
N GLU A 352 21.31 4.67 -3.20
CA GLU A 352 21.79 5.81 -2.43
C GLU A 352 21.10 7.11 -2.86
N ARG A 353 20.91 7.31 -4.16
CA ARG A 353 20.19 8.46 -4.72
C ARG A 353 18.72 8.47 -4.29
N ALA A 354 18.05 7.30 -4.29
CA ALA A 354 16.66 7.21 -3.88
C ALA A 354 16.47 7.55 -2.40
N HIS A 355 17.36 7.07 -1.53
CA HIS A 355 17.40 7.48 -0.12
C HIS A 355 17.62 8.98 0.03
N TYR A 356 18.54 9.57 -0.75
CA TYR A 356 18.75 11.01 -0.70
C TYR A 356 17.52 11.80 -1.15
N TYR A 357 16.84 11.37 -2.22
CA TYR A 357 15.57 11.98 -2.64
C TYR A 357 14.52 11.88 -1.56
N HIS A 358 14.37 10.70 -0.94
CA HIS A 358 13.40 10.48 0.13
C HIS A 358 13.69 11.34 1.36
N ASP A 359 14.91 11.31 1.88
CA ASP A 359 15.24 11.89 3.17
C ASP A 359 15.42 13.41 3.11
N HIS A 360 15.95 13.92 2.00
CA HIS A 360 16.35 15.33 1.88
C HIS A 360 15.50 16.12 0.90
N VAL A 361 15.26 15.61 -0.31
CA VAL A 361 14.52 16.36 -1.32
C VAL A 361 13.04 16.44 -0.97
N MET A 362 12.40 15.33 -0.57
CA MET A 362 11.01 15.32 -0.14
C MET A 362 10.79 16.24 1.07
N THR A 363 11.68 16.19 2.07
CA THR A 363 11.63 17.11 3.22
C THR A 363 11.74 18.57 2.80
N ALA A 364 12.60 18.88 1.82
CA ALA A 364 12.72 20.24 1.29
C ALA A 364 11.49 20.66 0.47
N MET A 365 10.82 19.73 -0.23
CA MET A 365 9.55 19.98 -0.91
C MET A 365 8.45 20.36 0.08
N ASP A 366 8.32 19.62 1.19
CA ASP A 366 7.35 19.90 2.25
C ASP A 366 7.62 21.26 2.92
N ALA A 367 8.89 21.58 3.18
CA ALA A 367 9.30 22.87 3.72
C ALA A 367 9.00 24.05 2.78
N LEU A 368 9.04 23.85 1.46
CA LEU A 368 8.62 24.85 0.47
C LEU A 368 7.09 24.97 0.42
N ARG A 369 6.39 23.86 0.48
CA ARG A 369 4.92 23.83 0.39
C ARG A 369 4.25 24.61 1.52
N SER A 370 4.73 24.49 2.74
CA SER A 370 4.12 25.11 3.92
C SER A 370 3.91 26.63 3.80
N PRO A 371 4.92 27.46 3.48
CA PRO A 371 4.71 28.88 3.28
C PRO A 371 3.88 29.21 2.03
N ILE A 372 3.93 28.37 0.96
CA ILE A 372 3.13 28.57 -0.25
C ILE A 372 1.65 28.34 0.05
N ASP A 373 1.28 27.26 0.73
CA ASP A 373 -0.12 26.97 1.12
C ASP A 373 -0.67 28.09 2.04
N SER A 374 0.19 28.68 2.89
CA SER A 374 -0.19 29.84 3.71
C SER A 374 -0.38 31.12 2.90
N LEU A 375 0.45 31.36 1.88
CA LEU A 375 0.30 32.49 0.96
C LEU A 375 -0.99 32.40 0.14
N GLU A 376 -1.38 31.21 -0.30
CA GLU A 376 -2.64 30.97 -1.02
C GLU A 376 -3.85 31.49 -0.25
N MET A 377 -3.85 31.35 1.08
CA MET A 377 -4.94 31.82 1.94
C MET A 377 -5.00 33.33 2.13
N LEU A 378 -3.92 34.07 1.80
CA LEU A 378 -3.78 35.51 2.04
C LEU A 378 -3.79 36.34 0.76
N VAL A 379 -3.40 35.76 -0.37
CA VAL A 379 -3.32 36.46 -1.64
C VAL A 379 -4.69 36.48 -2.32
N ASP A 380 -5.01 37.56 -3.01
CA ASP A 380 -6.24 37.70 -3.76
C ASP A 380 -6.38 36.58 -4.79
N LYS A 381 -7.56 35.95 -4.84
CA LYS A 381 -7.88 34.85 -5.75
C LYS A 381 -7.60 35.20 -7.22
N GLU A 382 -7.89 36.43 -7.62
CA GLU A 382 -7.69 36.89 -9.02
C GLU A 382 -6.20 37.06 -9.39
N VAL A 383 -5.32 37.16 -8.38
CA VAL A 383 -3.87 37.26 -8.54
C VAL A 383 -3.19 35.91 -8.38
N TRP A 384 -3.80 35.01 -7.58
CA TRP A 384 -3.22 33.68 -7.33
C TRP A 384 -3.19 32.84 -8.60
N PRO A 385 -2.01 32.30 -9.01
CA PRO A 385 -1.83 31.71 -10.34
C PRO A 385 -2.34 30.25 -10.45
N MET A 386 -2.90 29.70 -9.38
CA MET A 386 -3.38 28.32 -9.33
C MET A 386 -4.90 28.29 -9.26
N PRO A 387 -5.55 27.30 -9.92
CA PRO A 387 -6.98 27.14 -9.80
C PRO A 387 -7.36 26.69 -8.38
N SER A 388 -8.42 27.29 -7.83
CA SER A 388 -9.02 26.82 -6.59
C SER A 388 -9.83 25.53 -6.81
N TYR A 389 -10.18 24.82 -5.72
CA TYR A 389 -11.11 23.67 -5.82
C TYR A 389 -12.46 24.08 -6.44
N GLY A 390 -12.91 25.30 -6.19
CA GLY A 390 -14.13 25.82 -6.84
C GLY A 390 -13.99 25.89 -8.37
N ASP A 391 -12.86 26.37 -8.86
CA ASP A 391 -12.56 26.45 -10.29
C ASP A 391 -12.52 25.05 -10.90
N LEU A 392 -11.80 24.11 -10.29
CA LEU A 392 -11.66 22.72 -10.76
C LEU A 392 -12.98 21.94 -10.76
N MET A 393 -13.91 22.23 -9.84
CA MET A 393 -15.17 21.52 -9.69
C MET A 393 -16.31 22.09 -10.55
N PHE A 394 -16.26 23.39 -10.88
CA PHE A 394 -17.35 24.11 -11.51
C PHE A 394 -17.01 24.79 -12.85
N GLU A 395 -15.76 24.76 -13.28
CA GLU A 395 -15.42 25.11 -14.65
C GLU A 395 -15.84 23.97 -15.59
N ILE A 396 -16.81 24.28 -16.47
CA ILE A 396 -17.31 23.40 -17.52
C ILE A 396 -16.67 23.81 -18.85
#